data_e9f6cf7f38e0794835d18ffc9a2c0184
#
_entry.id   e9f6cf7f38e0794835d18ffc9a2c0184
#
_cell.length_a   1.000
_cell.length_b   1.000
_cell.length_c   1.000
_cell.angle_alpha   90.00
_cell.angle_beta   90.00
_cell.angle_gamma   90.00
#
_symmetry.space_group_name_H-M   'P 1'
#
loop_
_entity.id
_entity.type
_entity.pdbx_description
1 polymer ?
#
loop_
_entity_poly.entity_id
_entity_poly.type
_entity_poly.pdbx_seq_one_letter_code
_entity_poly.pdbx_strand_id
1 'polypeptide(L)'
;MTTRSRVHGFSLYRSGLVFLLCLPYFFLEGGCTKQDPYVPPDLFYYFASYKVGKNPTTVTPIDVNQDGVTDLVTTNMSSNTLSTLIGNGDGTFRDQVQLHVCQEPRSLATGMYNQDLYPDIVLACSGGDEIAVLFGRADGKFIEGPQYPVHRTPIAIASDDLNGDHIADLVVALRNDKLKIFLGLGNGEFRHGAQYEYGDTPTSVALSDLNADGKMDLVVTNGGPMSNAVSIWIGNGDGTFRQPTDYRSGKRPLGVSFGDFNNDRIRDLLVINGERDSFSTFLGNGNGTFQAGRDSGADAGPNYGLVRDFNGDHRADVAIVNIQSSDLSILFGKGDGTFEYPPRNYRTKPGPFSVALYRVMTKEMEEPGLVTVDNGNGTISIFLHRGLKPSASSKPAASS
;
A
#
# COMPACT_ATOMS: atom_id res chain seq x y z
N MET A 1 5.93 75.33 11.17
CA MET A 1 7.36 75.67 11.30
C MET A 1 8.10 74.72 10.49
N THR A 2 8.43 75.07 9.26
CA THR A 2 9.73 75.55 8.79
C THR A 2 10.79 74.48 8.87
N THR A 3 11.52 74.02 7.89
CA THR A 3 11.96 74.52 6.57
C THR A 3 12.81 73.45 5.95
N ARG A 4 12.73 73.13 4.69
CA ARG A 4 13.63 73.48 3.56
C ARG A 4 15.11 73.07 3.81
N SER A 5 15.87 72.52 2.90
CA SER A 5 16.08 72.77 1.46
C SER A 5 17.14 71.83 0.91
N ARG A 6 17.05 71.33 -0.31
CA ARG A 6 17.82 71.77 -1.51
C ARG A 6 19.35 71.55 -1.41
N VAL A 7 20.15 71.22 -2.44
CA VAL A 7 20.06 71.32 -3.89
C VAL A 7 21.40 70.75 -4.49
N HIS A 8 21.35 70.25 -5.73
CA HIS A 8 22.32 70.30 -6.85
C HIS A 8 23.69 69.57 -6.71
N GLY A 9 24.23 68.95 -7.72
CA GLY A 9 24.55 69.46 -9.00
C GLY A 9 25.03 68.49 -10.01
N PHE A 10 24.79 68.88 -11.16
CA PHE A 10 25.24 68.58 -12.51
C PHE A 10 26.75 68.30 -12.71
N SER A 11 27.08 67.50 -13.76
CA SER A 11 27.85 67.87 -14.96
C SER A 11 28.36 66.66 -15.71
N LEU A 12 27.89 66.28 -16.87
CA LEU A 12 28.19 66.62 -18.27
C LEU A 12 29.57 66.21 -18.78
N TYR A 13 29.52 65.47 -19.88
CA TYR A 13 30.31 65.40 -21.13
C TYR A 13 31.66 64.65 -21.14
N ARG A 14 31.78 63.66 -22.01
CA ARG A 14 32.34 63.77 -23.38
C ARG A 14 32.30 62.47 -24.19
N SER A 15 31.67 62.64 -25.31
CA SER A 15 31.88 62.09 -26.65
C SER A 15 33.18 61.36 -26.98
N GLY A 16 33.09 60.28 -27.78
CA GLY A 16 34.20 59.75 -28.55
C GLY A 16 33.91 58.48 -29.35
N LEU A 17 33.54 58.69 -30.56
CA LEU A 17 33.85 57.98 -31.80
C LEU A 17 33.38 56.52 -32.02
N VAL A 18 32.56 56.44 -33.02
CA VAL A 18 32.12 55.29 -33.82
C VAL A 18 33.34 54.64 -34.52
N PHE A 19 33.43 53.29 -34.39
CA PHE A 19 34.06 52.46 -35.40
C PHE A 19 33.09 51.33 -35.80
N LEU A 20 32.58 51.48 -37.02
CA LEU A 20 31.84 50.44 -37.71
C LEU A 20 32.86 49.40 -38.18
N LEU A 21 32.74 48.18 -37.64
CA LEU A 21 33.36 47.01 -38.24
C LEU A 21 32.27 46.02 -38.61
N CYS A 22 31.99 46.00 -39.92
CA CYS A 22 31.21 44.94 -40.54
C CYS A 22 31.96 43.61 -40.36
N LEU A 23 31.36 42.67 -39.66
CA LEU A 23 31.72 41.27 -39.70
C LEU A 23 30.51 40.45 -40.20
N PRO A 24 30.73 39.42 -41.00
CA PRO A 24 29.67 38.75 -41.75
C PRO A 24 28.78 37.93 -40.81
N TYR A 25 27.49 37.99 -41.08
CA TYR A 25 26.48 37.12 -40.50
C TYR A 25 26.76 35.67 -40.89
N PHE A 26 27.34 34.89 -39.99
CA PHE A 26 27.21 33.44 -40.03
C PHE A 26 25.85 33.08 -39.49
N PHE A 27 24.95 32.67 -40.34
CA PHE A 27 23.76 31.89 -39.95
C PHE A 27 24.26 30.54 -39.40
N LEU A 28 24.36 30.43 -38.11
CA LEU A 28 24.34 29.15 -37.43
C LEU A 28 22.87 28.69 -37.41
N GLU A 29 22.54 27.80 -38.35
CA GLU A 29 21.37 26.96 -38.19
C GLU A 29 21.54 26.15 -36.90
N GLY A 30 21.07 26.69 -35.78
CA GLY A 30 20.86 25.97 -34.54
C GLY A 30 19.74 24.97 -34.74
N GLY A 31 20.08 23.78 -35.24
CA GLY A 31 19.17 22.65 -35.21
C GLY A 31 18.68 22.48 -33.76
N CYS A 32 17.40 22.73 -33.56
CA CYS A 32 16.71 22.35 -32.33
C CYS A 32 16.78 20.82 -32.26
N THR A 33 17.83 20.28 -31.66
CA THR A 33 17.84 18.87 -31.28
C THR A 33 16.68 18.73 -30.30
N LYS A 34 15.59 18.10 -30.76
CA LYS A 34 14.59 17.57 -29.84
C LYS A 34 15.39 16.74 -28.83
N GLN A 35 15.58 17.29 -27.64
CA GLN A 35 16.07 16.54 -26.53
C GLN A 35 15.03 15.44 -26.33
N ASP A 36 15.40 14.19 -26.57
CA ASP A 36 14.52 13.07 -26.29
C ASP A 36 13.98 13.27 -24.87
N PRO A 37 12.68 13.10 -24.65
CA PRO A 37 12.11 13.28 -23.32
C PRO A 37 12.93 12.41 -22.36
N TYR A 38 13.46 13.04 -21.31
CA TYR A 38 14.16 12.32 -20.26
C TYR A 38 13.25 11.22 -19.75
N VAL A 39 13.54 9.99 -20.09
CA VAL A 39 12.91 8.81 -19.52
C VAL A 39 13.70 8.53 -18.24
N PRO A 40 13.13 8.82 -17.07
CA PRO A 40 13.82 8.52 -15.83
C PRO A 40 14.17 7.03 -15.80
N PRO A 41 15.33 6.62 -15.29
CA PRO A 41 15.69 5.21 -15.23
C PRO A 41 14.64 4.41 -14.46
N ASP A 42 14.48 3.12 -14.80
CA ASP A 42 13.62 2.23 -14.03
C ASP A 42 13.97 2.33 -12.54
N LEU A 43 12.98 2.59 -11.70
CA LEU A 43 13.19 2.75 -10.26
C LEU A 43 13.48 1.43 -9.56
N PHE A 44 12.84 0.37 -10.04
CA PHE A 44 12.95 -0.95 -9.46
C PHE A 44 13.52 -1.95 -10.47
N TYR A 45 14.02 -3.05 -9.97
CA TYR A 45 14.37 -4.21 -10.77
C TYR A 45 13.95 -5.49 -10.03
N TYR A 46 13.54 -6.49 -10.81
CA TYR A 46 13.30 -7.82 -10.26
C TYR A 46 14.60 -8.38 -9.70
N PHE A 47 14.59 -8.72 -8.42
CA PHE A 47 15.79 -9.19 -7.74
C PHE A 47 15.78 -10.70 -7.52
N ALA A 48 14.72 -11.24 -6.93
CA ALA A 48 14.62 -12.65 -6.56
C ALA A 48 13.17 -13.13 -6.49
N SER A 49 12.97 -14.44 -6.42
CA SER A 49 11.71 -15.02 -5.96
C SER A 49 11.97 -16.16 -4.98
N TYR A 50 11.05 -16.30 -4.03
CA TYR A 50 11.10 -17.35 -3.02
C TYR A 50 9.84 -18.20 -3.12
N LYS A 51 9.99 -19.52 -2.97
CA LYS A 51 8.85 -20.44 -2.91
C LYS A 51 8.12 -20.24 -1.59
N VAL A 52 6.79 -20.27 -1.65
CA VAL A 52 5.89 -20.28 -0.50
C VAL A 52 4.87 -21.41 -0.67
N GLY A 53 3.79 -21.43 0.08
CA GLY A 53 2.74 -22.45 -0.12
C GLY A 53 1.92 -22.21 -1.39
N LYS A 54 0.92 -23.05 -1.61
CA LYS A 54 0.06 -22.97 -2.80
C LYS A 54 -0.99 -21.87 -2.64
N ASN A 55 -1.20 -21.14 -3.73
CA ASN A 55 -2.21 -20.08 -3.82
C ASN A 55 -2.02 -19.02 -2.72
N PRO A 56 -0.84 -18.36 -2.64
CA PRO A 56 -0.62 -17.30 -1.68
C PRO A 56 -1.50 -16.08 -1.99
N THR A 57 -2.03 -15.42 -0.95
CA THR A 57 -3.01 -14.32 -1.12
C THR A 57 -2.57 -13.00 -0.53
N THR A 58 -1.86 -13.01 0.58
CA THR A 58 -1.41 -11.80 1.26
C THR A 58 0.06 -11.93 1.63
N VAL A 59 0.82 -10.85 1.51
CA VAL A 59 2.15 -10.74 2.11
C VAL A 59 2.20 -9.53 3.02
N THR A 60 2.73 -9.72 4.22
CA THR A 60 2.89 -8.67 5.22
C THR A 60 4.34 -8.61 5.67
N PRO A 61 5.01 -7.48 5.40
CA PRO A 61 6.32 -7.19 5.97
C PRO A 61 6.20 -6.86 7.45
N ILE A 62 6.96 -7.54 8.28
CA ILE A 62 6.95 -7.38 9.73
C ILE A 62 8.25 -7.96 10.31
N ASP A 63 8.79 -7.38 11.37
CA ASP A 63 9.91 -7.94 12.12
C ASP A 63 9.35 -8.93 13.17
N VAL A 64 9.29 -10.22 12.81
CA VAL A 64 8.65 -11.24 13.64
C VAL A 64 9.50 -11.69 14.83
N ASN A 65 10.82 -11.47 14.77
CA ASN A 65 11.78 -11.91 15.77
C ASN A 65 12.43 -10.76 16.54
N GLN A 66 12.08 -9.52 16.20
CA GLN A 66 12.58 -8.27 16.77
C GLN A 66 14.10 -8.09 16.67
N ASP A 67 14.67 -8.51 15.55
CA ASP A 67 16.10 -8.28 15.25
C ASP A 67 16.37 -6.94 14.52
N GLY A 68 15.33 -6.16 14.25
CA GLY A 68 15.38 -4.89 13.53
C GLY A 68 15.41 -5.05 12.01
N VAL A 69 15.30 -6.26 11.49
CA VAL A 69 15.22 -6.56 10.06
C VAL A 69 13.79 -6.93 9.67
N THR A 70 13.35 -6.46 8.53
CA THR A 70 12.02 -6.81 8.03
C THR A 70 12.00 -8.26 7.54
N ASP A 71 11.09 -9.05 8.10
CA ASP A 71 10.71 -10.38 7.65
C ASP A 71 9.45 -10.33 6.79
N LEU A 72 9.08 -11.44 6.18
CA LEU A 72 7.86 -11.56 5.39
C LEU A 72 6.99 -12.70 5.90
N VAL A 73 5.71 -12.43 6.04
CA VAL A 73 4.70 -13.45 6.35
C VAL A 73 3.68 -13.49 5.22
N THR A 74 3.32 -14.69 4.75
CA THR A 74 2.33 -14.86 3.68
C THR A 74 1.34 -15.98 3.98
N THR A 75 0.06 -15.72 3.72
CA THR A 75 -1.01 -16.72 3.79
C THR A 75 -1.06 -17.52 2.51
N ASN A 76 -1.19 -18.85 2.61
CA ASN A 76 -1.23 -19.77 1.48
C ASN A 76 -2.56 -20.53 1.49
N MET A 77 -3.54 -19.99 0.77
CA MET A 77 -4.93 -20.40 0.85
C MET A 77 -5.13 -21.90 0.54
N SER A 78 -4.58 -22.40 -0.58
CA SER A 78 -4.81 -23.78 -1.00
C SER A 78 -3.96 -24.82 -0.27
N SER A 79 -2.91 -24.43 0.44
CA SER A 79 -2.12 -25.35 1.26
C SER A 79 -2.46 -25.29 2.75
N ASN A 80 -3.37 -24.39 3.17
CA ASN A 80 -3.74 -24.19 4.57
C ASN A 80 -2.52 -23.90 5.45
N THR A 81 -1.61 -23.06 4.96
CA THR A 81 -0.37 -22.73 5.66
C THR A 81 -0.11 -21.25 5.72
N LEU A 82 0.67 -20.85 6.72
CA LEU A 82 1.36 -19.59 6.80
C LEU A 82 2.84 -19.85 6.48
N SER A 83 3.46 -19.02 5.64
CA SER A 83 4.90 -19.05 5.40
C SER A 83 5.55 -17.84 6.03
N THR A 84 6.64 -18.06 6.78
CA THR A 84 7.50 -17.01 7.32
C THR A 84 8.85 -17.08 6.64
N LEU A 85 9.35 -15.95 6.15
CA LEU A 85 10.68 -15.81 5.55
C LEU A 85 11.46 -14.78 6.36
N ILE A 86 12.52 -15.21 7.02
CA ILE A 86 13.36 -14.33 7.84
C ILE A 86 14.30 -13.53 6.95
N GLY A 87 14.29 -12.20 7.13
CA GLY A 87 15.14 -11.28 6.40
C GLY A 87 16.60 -11.37 6.79
N ASN A 88 17.49 -11.09 5.84
CA ASN A 88 18.93 -10.98 6.09
C ASN A 88 19.42 -9.53 6.19
N GLY A 89 18.51 -8.54 6.02
CA GLY A 89 18.81 -7.10 6.07
C GLY A 89 19.33 -6.51 4.76
N ASP A 90 19.71 -7.32 3.80
CA ASP A 90 20.26 -6.91 2.51
C ASP A 90 19.25 -7.03 1.34
N GLY A 91 17.97 -7.20 1.66
CA GLY A 91 16.90 -7.44 0.69
C GLY A 91 16.71 -8.90 0.31
N THR A 92 17.53 -9.81 0.86
CA THR A 92 17.35 -11.26 0.73
C THR A 92 16.66 -11.85 1.96
N PHE A 93 16.11 -13.04 1.77
CA PHE A 93 15.40 -13.78 2.81
C PHE A 93 15.93 -15.21 2.89
N ARG A 94 15.79 -15.82 4.06
CA ARG A 94 16.02 -17.25 4.24
C ARG A 94 14.89 -18.06 3.61
N ASP A 95 15.11 -19.34 3.44
CA ASP A 95 14.04 -20.26 3.01
C ASP A 95 12.87 -20.20 4.01
N GLN A 96 11.66 -20.32 3.45
CA GLN A 96 10.44 -20.26 4.25
C GLN A 96 10.38 -21.32 5.34
N VAL A 97 9.79 -20.94 6.47
CA VAL A 97 9.26 -21.88 7.46
C VAL A 97 7.74 -21.91 7.30
N GLN A 98 7.17 -23.09 7.11
CA GLN A 98 5.71 -23.24 7.00
C GLN A 98 5.10 -23.71 8.31
N LEU A 99 3.97 -23.12 8.65
CA LEU A 99 3.09 -23.54 9.72
C LEU A 99 1.75 -23.94 9.12
N HIS A 100 1.23 -25.13 9.43
CA HIS A 100 -0.16 -25.46 9.16
C HIS A 100 -1.05 -24.61 10.05
N VAL A 101 -2.09 -24.04 9.45
CA VAL A 101 -3.04 -23.17 10.14
C VAL A 101 -4.47 -23.58 9.78
N CYS A 102 -5.43 -22.72 9.94
CA CYS A 102 -6.82 -22.92 9.58
C CYS A 102 -7.06 -23.21 8.09
N GLN A 103 -8.26 -23.60 7.73
CA GLN A 103 -8.62 -23.87 6.32
C GLN A 103 -8.78 -22.58 5.51
N GLU A 104 -8.10 -22.57 4.35
CA GLU A 104 -8.11 -21.45 3.39
C GLU A 104 -7.83 -20.08 4.03
N PRO A 105 -6.65 -19.86 4.65
CA PRO A 105 -6.28 -18.55 5.18
C PRO A 105 -6.17 -17.54 4.03
N ARG A 106 -7.02 -16.53 4.02
CA ARG A 106 -7.18 -15.60 2.92
C ARG A 106 -6.58 -14.22 3.17
N SER A 107 -6.75 -13.71 4.38
CA SER A 107 -6.30 -12.40 4.81
C SER A 107 -5.73 -12.51 6.23
N LEU A 108 -4.84 -11.61 6.57
CA LEU A 108 -4.28 -11.52 7.91
C LEU A 108 -4.23 -10.08 8.40
N ALA A 109 -4.30 -9.90 9.70
CA ALA A 109 -3.96 -8.68 10.41
C ALA A 109 -2.86 -8.99 11.42
N THR A 110 -1.99 -8.01 11.67
CA THR A 110 -0.91 -8.09 12.64
C THR A 110 -1.14 -7.13 13.78
N GLY A 111 -0.71 -7.48 14.98
CA GLY A 111 -0.82 -6.64 16.16
C GLY A 111 -0.08 -7.22 17.34
N MET A 112 -0.14 -6.53 18.48
CA MET A 112 0.34 -7.00 19.78
C MET A 112 -0.91 -7.40 20.58
N TYR A 113 -1.43 -8.61 20.33
CA TYR A 113 -2.72 -9.02 20.89
C TYR A 113 -2.59 -9.59 22.30
N ASN A 114 -1.41 -10.09 22.67
CA ASN A 114 -1.07 -10.48 24.01
C ASN A 114 -0.13 -9.43 24.66
N GLN A 115 0.34 -9.66 25.86
CA GLN A 115 1.21 -8.72 26.57
C GLN A 115 2.71 -9.01 26.39
N ASP A 116 3.08 -9.77 25.37
CA ASP A 116 4.49 -10.00 25.06
C ASP A 116 5.03 -8.97 24.05
N LEU A 117 6.29 -9.12 23.63
CA LEU A 117 6.95 -8.18 22.74
C LEU A 117 6.92 -8.60 21.26
N TYR A 118 6.41 -9.78 20.95
CA TYR A 118 6.47 -10.35 19.62
C TYR A 118 5.17 -10.11 18.85
N PRO A 119 5.24 -9.70 17.58
CA PRO A 119 4.04 -9.48 16.80
C PRO A 119 3.22 -10.76 16.62
N ASP A 120 1.92 -10.64 16.86
CA ASP A 120 0.94 -11.70 16.68
C ASP A 120 0.22 -11.53 15.33
N ILE A 121 -0.49 -12.56 14.90
CA ILE A 121 -1.27 -12.58 13.67
C ILE A 121 -2.68 -13.06 13.97
N VAL A 122 -3.68 -12.45 13.34
CA VAL A 122 -5.03 -13.01 13.24
C VAL A 122 -5.32 -13.30 11.78
N LEU A 123 -5.76 -14.52 11.50
CA LEU A 123 -6.09 -15.02 10.16
C LEU A 123 -7.61 -15.00 9.93
N ALA A 124 -8.03 -14.60 8.74
CA ALA A 124 -9.37 -14.84 8.21
C ALA A 124 -9.37 -16.18 7.44
N CYS A 125 -9.99 -17.19 8.02
CA CYS A 125 -9.99 -18.58 7.55
C CYS A 125 -11.24 -18.89 6.74
N SER A 126 -11.19 -18.66 5.43
CA SER A 126 -12.39 -18.66 4.58
C SER A 126 -13.04 -20.04 4.42
N GLY A 127 -12.27 -21.12 4.50
CA GLY A 127 -12.79 -22.49 4.44
C GLY A 127 -13.30 -23.03 5.77
N GLY A 128 -12.79 -22.48 6.90
CA GLY A 128 -13.18 -22.87 8.24
C GLY A 128 -14.31 -22.05 8.86
N ASP A 129 -14.77 -20.99 8.19
CA ASP A 129 -15.75 -20.04 8.72
C ASP A 129 -15.37 -19.46 10.10
N GLU A 130 -14.07 -19.18 10.30
CA GLU A 130 -13.48 -18.75 11.57
C GLU A 130 -12.39 -17.71 11.39
N ILE A 131 -12.02 -17.03 12.47
CA ILE A 131 -10.73 -16.34 12.59
C ILE A 131 -9.85 -17.12 13.56
N ALA A 132 -8.56 -17.16 13.29
CA ALA A 132 -7.58 -17.88 14.11
C ALA A 132 -6.46 -16.93 14.56
N VAL A 133 -6.15 -16.95 15.85
CA VAL A 133 -5.04 -16.17 16.45
C VAL A 133 -3.79 -17.02 16.44
N LEU A 134 -2.67 -16.40 16.09
CA LEU A 134 -1.34 -16.99 16.16
C LEU A 134 -0.44 -16.07 16.97
N PHE A 135 0.18 -16.60 18.01
CA PHE A 135 1.10 -15.84 18.85
C PHE A 135 2.54 -15.94 18.33
N GLY A 136 3.18 -14.78 18.21
CA GLY A 136 4.57 -14.66 17.80
C GLY A 136 5.54 -15.13 18.90
N ARG A 137 6.78 -15.44 18.49
CA ARG A 137 7.84 -15.92 19.38
C ARG A 137 9.20 -15.34 18.98
N ALA A 138 10.10 -15.29 19.95
CA ALA A 138 11.48 -14.82 19.78
C ALA A 138 12.26 -15.50 18.63
N ASP A 139 11.90 -16.74 18.27
CA ASP A 139 12.56 -17.49 17.19
C ASP A 139 11.93 -17.22 15.81
N GLY A 140 11.03 -16.23 15.71
CA GLY A 140 10.33 -15.85 14.47
C GLY A 140 9.26 -16.85 14.03
N LYS A 141 8.89 -17.79 14.91
CA LYS A 141 7.81 -18.74 14.67
C LYS A 141 6.54 -18.30 15.36
N PHE A 142 5.44 -18.93 14.96
CA PHE A 142 4.13 -18.72 15.55
C PHE A 142 3.62 -19.99 16.22
N ILE A 143 2.81 -19.82 17.26
CA ILE A 143 2.05 -20.89 17.91
C ILE A 143 0.56 -20.59 17.81
N GLU A 144 -0.25 -21.64 17.73
CA GLU A 144 -1.71 -21.51 17.68
C GLU A 144 -2.26 -20.94 19.01
N GLY A 145 -3.17 -19.99 18.87
CA GLY A 145 -3.95 -19.37 19.91
C GLY A 145 -5.44 -19.69 19.77
N PRO A 146 -6.33 -18.86 20.33
CA PRO A 146 -7.77 -19.02 20.23
C PRO A 146 -8.29 -18.96 18.81
N GLN A 147 -9.39 -19.68 18.55
CA GLN A 147 -10.14 -19.63 17.30
C GLN A 147 -11.56 -19.17 17.59
N TYR A 148 -12.13 -18.34 16.70
CA TYR A 148 -13.47 -17.78 16.87
C TYR A 148 -14.32 -18.08 15.65
N PRO A 149 -15.38 -18.85 15.77
CA PRO A 149 -16.31 -19.10 14.66
C PRO A 149 -17.05 -17.82 14.26
N VAL A 150 -17.02 -17.50 12.99
CA VAL A 150 -17.76 -16.36 12.45
C VAL A 150 -19.01 -16.79 11.69
N HIS A 151 -19.20 -18.11 11.50
CA HIS A 151 -20.36 -18.76 10.89
C HIS A 151 -20.64 -18.34 9.43
N ARG A 152 -19.66 -17.79 8.74
CA ARG A 152 -19.70 -17.41 7.33
C ARG A 152 -18.27 -17.12 6.86
N THR A 153 -18.04 -17.27 5.59
CA THR A 153 -16.73 -17.10 4.95
C THR A 153 -16.12 -15.71 5.23
N PRO A 154 -15.11 -15.59 6.10
CA PRO A 154 -14.40 -14.34 6.26
C PRO A 154 -13.50 -14.07 5.04
N ILE A 155 -13.51 -12.83 4.56
CA ILE A 155 -12.83 -12.43 3.32
C ILE A 155 -11.64 -11.52 3.61
N ALA A 156 -11.85 -10.56 4.50
CA ALA A 156 -10.85 -9.57 4.87
C ALA A 156 -10.90 -9.29 6.38
N ILE A 157 -9.77 -8.91 6.93
CA ILE A 157 -9.60 -8.55 8.33
C ILE A 157 -8.70 -7.33 8.43
N ALA A 158 -9.04 -6.40 9.32
CA ALA A 158 -8.20 -5.28 9.71
C ALA A 158 -8.17 -5.17 11.23
N SER A 159 -7.08 -4.61 11.76
CA SER A 159 -6.86 -4.48 13.20
C SER A 159 -6.37 -3.09 13.54
N ASP A 160 -6.99 -2.47 14.55
CA ASP A 160 -6.56 -1.23 15.19
C ASP A 160 -7.34 -1.06 16.52
N ASP A 161 -6.99 -0.06 17.32
CA ASP A 161 -7.74 0.31 18.52
C ASP A 161 -9.03 1.06 18.11
N LEU A 162 -10.18 0.40 18.23
CA LEU A 162 -11.48 0.94 17.85
C LEU A 162 -12.23 1.61 19.01
N ASN A 163 -11.79 1.38 20.24
CA ASN A 163 -12.54 1.79 21.42
C ASN A 163 -11.75 2.72 22.35
N GLY A 164 -10.49 3.04 22.03
CA GLY A 164 -9.63 3.96 22.76
C GLY A 164 -8.99 3.36 24.02
N ASP A 165 -8.94 2.03 24.14
CA ASP A 165 -8.33 1.33 25.30
C ASP A 165 -6.86 0.94 25.06
N HIS A 166 -6.30 1.28 23.88
CA HIS A 166 -4.94 0.95 23.43
C HIS A 166 -4.68 -0.55 23.23
N ILE A 167 -5.73 -1.34 23.10
CA ILE A 167 -5.66 -2.75 22.74
C ILE A 167 -6.22 -2.89 21.32
N ALA A 168 -5.52 -3.65 20.49
CA ALA A 168 -5.93 -3.84 19.12
C ALA A 168 -7.21 -4.69 19.04
N ASP A 169 -8.21 -4.15 18.37
CA ASP A 169 -9.49 -4.76 18.02
C ASP A 169 -9.47 -5.24 16.56
N LEU A 170 -10.51 -5.96 16.13
CA LEU A 170 -10.61 -6.49 14.78
C LEU A 170 -11.92 -6.09 14.11
N VAL A 171 -11.82 -5.77 12.82
CA VAL A 171 -12.95 -5.72 11.89
C VAL A 171 -12.83 -6.89 10.94
N VAL A 172 -13.85 -7.72 10.86
CA VAL A 172 -13.91 -8.90 9.99
C VAL A 172 -15.04 -8.75 8.99
N ALA A 173 -14.69 -8.71 7.70
CA ALA A 173 -15.67 -8.70 6.62
C ALA A 173 -16.02 -10.12 6.18
N LEU A 174 -17.33 -10.41 6.09
CA LEU A 174 -17.87 -11.73 5.74
C LEU A 174 -18.57 -11.67 4.38
N ARG A 175 -18.49 -12.73 3.61
CA ARG A 175 -19.07 -12.83 2.24
C ARG A 175 -20.58 -12.58 2.17
N ASN A 176 -21.30 -12.73 3.24
CA ASN A 176 -22.75 -12.56 3.30
C ASN A 176 -23.18 -11.18 3.77
N ASP A 177 -22.46 -10.16 3.36
CA ASP A 177 -22.80 -8.75 3.61
C ASP A 177 -22.80 -8.37 5.09
N LYS A 178 -21.90 -8.96 5.87
CA LYS A 178 -21.77 -8.67 7.29
C LYS A 178 -20.35 -8.20 7.65
N LEU A 179 -20.33 -7.30 8.60
CA LEU A 179 -19.13 -6.91 9.32
C LEU A 179 -19.27 -7.34 10.77
N LYS A 180 -18.24 -7.96 11.32
CA LYS A 180 -18.16 -8.30 12.75
C LYS A 180 -16.99 -7.60 13.39
N ILE A 181 -17.24 -7.02 14.55
CA ILE A 181 -16.23 -6.43 15.40
C ILE A 181 -15.88 -7.41 16.50
N PHE A 182 -14.59 -7.54 16.79
CA PHE A 182 -14.08 -8.27 17.94
C PHE A 182 -13.21 -7.32 18.73
N LEU A 183 -13.50 -7.16 20.01
CA LEU A 183 -12.76 -6.28 20.89
C LEU A 183 -11.70 -7.05 21.65
N GLY A 184 -10.46 -6.58 21.56
CA GLY A 184 -9.30 -7.18 22.22
C GLY A 184 -9.40 -7.11 23.73
N LEU A 185 -8.83 -8.12 24.42
CA LEU A 185 -8.77 -8.17 25.89
C LEU A 185 -7.33 -7.98 26.41
N GLY A 186 -6.35 -7.79 25.49
CA GLY A 186 -4.94 -7.59 25.83
C GLY A 186 -4.21 -8.82 26.32
N ASN A 187 -4.84 -9.98 26.28
CA ASN A 187 -4.27 -11.29 26.68
C ASN A 187 -4.24 -12.29 25.50
N GLY A 188 -4.43 -11.80 24.27
CA GLY A 188 -4.54 -12.62 23.08
C GLY A 188 -5.94 -13.15 22.80
N GLU A 189 -6.90 -12.82 23.66
CA GLU A 189 -8.31 -13.17 23.48
C GLU A 189 -9.12 -11.95 23.01
N PHE A 190 -10.26 -12.25 22.38
CA PHE A 190 -11.21 -11.26 21.89
C PHE A 190 -12.61 -11.57 22.38
N ARG A 191 -13.39 -10.53 22.66
CA ARG A 191 -14.85 -10.64 22.87
C ARG A 191 -15.61 -10.15 21.66
N HIS A 192 -16.80 -10.69 21.44
CA HIS A 192 -17.68 -10.21 20.40
C HIS A 192 -18.13 -8.78 20.68
N GLY A 193 -17.96 -7.92 19.68
CA GLY A 193 -18.44 -6.55 19.64
C GLY A 193 -19.68 -6.39 18.76
N ALA A 194 -19.83 -5.23 18.12
CA ALA A 194 -20.91 -4.93 17.22
C ALA A 194 -20.91 -5.82 15.97
N GLN A 195 -22.10 -5.98 15.37
CA GLN A 195 -22.25 -6.62 14.07
C GLN A 195 -23.13 -5.72 13.19
N TYR A 196 -22.75 -5.59 11.93
CA TYR A 196 -23.49 -4.81 10.94
C TYR A 196 -23.88 -5.70 9.77
N GLU A 197 -25.10 -5.55 9.31
CA GLU A 197 -25.58 -6.12 8.04
C GLU A 197 -25.54 -4.99 7.02
N TYR A 198 -24.61 -5.10 6.08
CA TYR A 198 -24.40 -4.03 5.13
C TYR A 198 -23.53 -4.47 3.94
N GLY A 199 -23.94 -3.99 2.78
CA GLY A 199 -23.13 -4.10 1.57
C GLY A 199 -23.67 -5.11 0.56
N ASP A 200 -22.89 -5.24 -0.50
CA ASP A 200 -23.04 -6.26 -1.53
C ASP A 200 -21.68 -6.90 -1.72
N THR A 201 -21.42 -7.94 -0.97
CA THR A 201 -20.17 -8.72 -0.98
C THR A 201 -18.93 -7.86 -0.70
N PRO A 202 -18.61 -7.55 0.57
CA PRO A 202 -17.40 -6.83 0.91
C PRO A 202 -16.18 -7.60 0.43
N THR A 203 -15.18 -6.91 -0.10
CA THR A 203 -13.96 -7.49 -0.67
C THR A 203 -12.69 -7.10 0.09
N SER A 204 -12.68 -5.91 0.69
CA SER A 204 -11.59 -5.42 1.52
C SER A 204 -12.11 -4.50 2.61
N VAL A 205 -11.37 -4.43 3.70
CA VAL A 205 -11.57 -3.49 4.81
C VAL A 205 -10.25 -2.81 5.15
N ALA A 206 -10.32 -1.52 5.50
CA ALA A 206 -9.17 -0.76 5.97
C ALA A 206 -9.61 0.24 7.03
N LEU A 207 -8.72 0.51 7.99
CA LEU A 207 -8.93 1.42 9.11
C LEU A 207 -8.02 2.65 8.98
N SER A 208 -8.55 3.82 9.23
CA SER A 208 -7.80 5.07 9.32
C SER A 208 -8.66 6.16 9.96
N ASP A 209 -8.06 7.07 10.70
CA ASP A 209 -8.73 8.31 11.10
C ASP A 209 -8.83 9.23 9.87
N LEU A 210 -10.05 9.37 9.33
CA LEU A 210 -10.37 10.10 8.10
C LEU A 210 -10.84 11.52 8.36
N ASN A 211 -11.18 11.84 9.62
CA ASN A 211 -11.74 13.11 10.02
C ASN A 211 -10.88 13.87 11.04
N ALA A 212 -9.70 13.30 11.40
CA ALA A 212 -8.75 13.82 12.36
C ALA A 212 -9.35 14.02 13.78
N ASP A 213 -10.28 13.13 14.21
CA ASP A 213 -10.85 13.13 15.55
C ASP A 213 -10.16 12.18 16.53
N GLY A 214 -9.11 11.49 16.08
CA GLY A 214 -8.32 10.52 16.84
C GLY A 214 -8.97 9.17 17.00
N LYS A 215 -10.05 8.88 16.28
CA LYS A 215 -10.74 7.59 16.29
C LYS A 215 -10.61 6.91 14.93
N MET A 216 -10.56 5.60 14.93
CA MET A 216 -10.48 4.84 13.69
C MET A 216 -11.82 4.79 12.98
N ASP A 217 -11.83 5.26 11.72
CA ASP A 217 -12.92 5.10 10.77
C ASP A 217 -12.66 3.85 9.91
N LEU A 218 -13.71 3.29 9.31
CA LEU A 218 -13.64 2.08 8.53
C LEU A 218 -14.02 2.36 7.06
N VAL A 219 -13.22 1.86 6.15
CA VAL A 219 -13.49 1.85 4.71
C VAL A 219 -13.75 0.41 4.27
N VAL A 220 -14.84 0.19 3.54
CA VAL A 220 -15.23 -1.11 3.01
C VAL A 220 -15.42 -1.00 1.50
N THR A 221 -14.74 -1.84 0.74
CA THR A 221 -15.01 -2.00 -0.69
C THR A 221 -16.06 -3.08 -0.90
N ASN A 222 -17.09 -2.80 -1.72
CA ASN A 222 -18.20 -3.71 -2.01
C ASN A 222 -18.09 -4.19 -3.46
N GLY A 223 -17.57 -5.39 -3.66
CA GLY A 223 -17.23 -5.97 -4.96
C GLY A 223 -18.23 -6.97 -5.51
N GLY A 224 -19.48 -6.96 -5.03
CA GLY A 224 -20.56 -7.78 -5.56
C GLY A 224 -20.90 -7.47 -7.02
N PRO A 225 -21.62 -8.37 -7.73
CA PRO A 225 -21.88 -8.21 -9.16
C PRO A 225 -22.65 -6.92 -9.52
N MET A 226 -23.39 -6.38 -8.58
CA MET A 226 -24.18 -5.15 -8.76
C MET A 226 -23.56 -3.95 -8.05
N SER A 227 -22.47 -4.15 -7.30
CA SER A 227 -21.88 -3.11 -6.49
C SER A 227 -20.74 -2.38 -7.22
N ASN A 228 -20.75 -1.06 -7.08
CA ASN A 228 -19.71 -0.14 -7.55
C ASN A 228 -19.47 0.90 -6.46
N ALA A 229 -19.35 0.48 -5.22
CA ALA A 229 -19.28 1.41 -4.10
C ALA A 229 -18.11 1.11 -3.16
N VAL A 230 -17.55 2.17 -2.61
CA VAL A 230 -16.76 2.16 -1.41
C VAL A 230 -17.54 2.87 -0.31
N SER A 231 -17.63 2.24 0.86
CA SER A 231 -18.46 2.69 1.99
C SER A 231 -17.58 3.20 3.09
N ILE A 232 -17.86 4.41 3.59
CA ILE A 232 -17.14 5.06 4.66
C ILE A 232 -17.98 5.03 5.93
N TRP A 233 -17.45 4.45 6.98
CA TRP A 233 -18.07 4.28 8.29
C TRP A 233 -17.31 5.11 9.31
N ILE A 234 -17.92 6.14 9.86
CA ILE A 234 -17.29 6.98 10.88
C ILE A 234 -17.35 6.28 12.24
N GLY A 235 -16.18 6.14 12.87
CA GLY A 235 -16.04 5.52 14.18
C GLY A 235 -16.58 6.38 15.31
N ASN A 236 -17.20 5.76 16.31
CA ASN A 236 -17.64 6.44 17.52
C ASN A 236 -16.54 6.46 18.60
N GLY A 237 -15.47 5.65 18.45
CA GLY A 237 -14.39 5.50 19.43
C GLY A 237 -14.79 4.63 20.62
N ASP A 238 -15.79 3.78 20.45
CA ASP A 238 -16.27 2.81 21.44
C ASP A 238 -16.38 1.39 20.88
N GLY A 239 -15.74 1.13 19.74
CA GLY A 239 -15.83 -0.13 18.98
C GLY A 239 -17.07 -0.21 18.09
N THR A 240 -17.82 0.89 17.94
CA THR A 240 -18.96 0.98 17.04
C THR A 240 -18.78 2.03 15.95
N PHE A 241 -19.57 1.91 14.89
CA PHE A 241 -19.54 2.82 13.74
C PHE A 241 -20.93 3.40 13.46
N ARG A 242 -20.94 4.60 12.87
CA ARG A 242 -22.16 5.24 12.34
C ARG A 242 -22.59 4.53 11.05
N GLN A 243 -23.83 4.81 10.60
CA GLN A 243 -24.27 4.35 9.27
C GLN A 243 -23.34 4.90 8.18
N PRO A 244 -22.96 4.09 7.20
CA PRO A 244 -21.99 4.49 6.20
C PRO A 244 -22.52 5.51 5.20
N THR A 245 -21.57 6.17 4.57
CA THR A 245 -21.81 6.95 3.35
C THR A 245 -21.12 6.24 2.19
N ASP A 246 -21.89 5.99 1.12
CA ASP A 246 -21.41 5.31 -0.06
C ASP A 246 -20.92 6.29 -1.11
N TYR A 247 -19.76 5.98 -1.68
CA TYR A 247 -19.17 6.67 -2.81
C TYR A 247 -19.09 5.72 -3.99
N ARG A 248 -19.54 6.19 -5.16
CA ARG A 248 -19.44 5.41 -6.38
C ARG A 248 -18.00 5.30 -6.85
N SER A 249 -17.51 4.07 -6.97
CA SER A 249 -16.22 3.73 -7.57
C SER A 249 -16.40 3.14 -8.98
N GLY A 250 -15.31 2.67 -9.56
CA GLY A 250 -15.39 1.80 -10.74
C GLY A 250 -16.03 0.45 -10.40
N LYS A 251 -16.16 -0.41 -11.41
CA LYS A 251 -16.83 -1.70 -11.24
C LYS A 251 -15.98 -2.71 -10.46
N ARG A 252 -16.64 -3.42 -9.53
CA ARG A 252 -16.07 -4.49 -8.73
C ARG A 252 -14.85 -4.01 -7.96
N PRO A 253 -14.99 -3.07 -7.01
CA PRO A 253 -13.88 -2.64 -6.18
C PRO A 253 -13.35 -3.82 -5.35
N LEU A 254 -12.02 -3.99 -5.31
CA LEU A 254 -11.34 -5.13 -4.69
C LEU A 254 -10.50 -4.74 -3.49
N GLY A 255 -9.72 -3.68 -3.60
CA GLY A 255 -8.79 -3.24 -2.57
C GLY A 255 -8.88 -1.74 -2.34
N VAL A 256 -8.54 -1.30 -1.13
CA VAL A 256 -8.43 0.10 -0.76
C VAL A 256 -7.10 0.36 -0.07
N SER A 257 -6.51 1.52 -0.36
CA SER A 257 -5.32 2.06 0.29
C SER A 257 -5.44 3.57 0.49
N PHE A 258 -4.62 4.12 1.37
CA PHE A 258 -4.65 5.53 1.73
C PHE A 258 -3.43 6.28 1.20
N GLY A 259 -3.61 7.55 0.83
CA GLY A 259 -2.54 8.46 0.42
C GLY A 259 -2.92 9.92 0.62
N ASP A 260 -2.04 10.82 0.20
CA ASP A 260 -2.29 12.24 0.03
C ASP A 260 -1.92 12.57 -1.42
N PHE A 261 -2.91 12.52 -2.31
CA PHE A 261 -2.68 12.63 -3.76
C PHE A 261 -2.65 14.06 -4.27
N ASN A 262 -3.03 15.03 -3.42
CA ASN A 262 -3.08 16.45 -3.78
C ASN A 262 -2.17 17.32 -2.90
N ASN A 263 -1.40 16.72 -1.98
CA ASN A 263 -0.46 17.36 -1.06
C ASN A 263 -1.14 18.36 -0.08
N ASP A 264 -2.39 18.10 0.31
CA ASP A 264 -3.13 18.89 1.29
C ASP A 264 -3.03 18.35 2.74
N ARG A 265 -2.35 17.22 2.94
CA ARG A 265 -2.18 16.48 4.21
C ARG A 265 -3.47 15.86 4.74
N ILE A 266 -4.49 15.76 3.93
CA ILE A 266 -5.72 15.04 4.22
C ILE A 266 -5.60 13.64 3.60
N ARG A 267 -6.17 12.63 4.25
CA ARG A 267 -6.17 11.28 3.71
C ARG A 267 -7.15 11.16 2.55
N ASP A 268 -6.61 10.73 1.43
CA ASP A 268 -7.33 10.36 0.22
C ASP A 268 -7.41 8.84 0.10
N LEU A 269 -8.28 8.32 -0.77
CA LEU A 269 -8.45 6.89 -1.02
C LEU A 269 -7.98 6.52 -2.42
N LEU A 270 -7.27 5.41 -2.50
CA LEU A 270 -7.06 4.61 -3.72
C LEU A 270 -7.99 3.39 -3.66
N VAL A 271 -8.82 3.19 -4.65
CA VAL A 271 -9.70 2.02 -4.77
C VAL A 271 -9.40 1.28 -6.07
N ILE A 272 -9.02 0.01 -5.98
CA ILE A 272 -8.73 -0.83 -7.14
C ILE A 272 -10.03 -1.43 -7.67
N ASN A 273 -10.30 -1.27 -8.97
CA ASN A 273 -11.51 -1.75 -9.64
C ASN A 273 -11.16 -2.98 -10.49
N GLY A 274 -11.64 -4.15 -10.10
CA GLY A 274 -11.29 -5.42 -10.74
C GLY A 274 -11.94 -5.67 -12.10
N GLU A 275 -12.87 -4.81 -12.53
CA GLU A 275 -13.39 -4.78 -13.89
C GLU A 275 -13.02 -3.47 -14.59
N ARG A 276 -12.74 -3.52 -15.90
CA ARG A 276 -12.35 -2.39 -16.74
C ARG A 276 -10.95 -1.83 -16.50
N ASP A 277 -10.05 -2.63 -15.92
CA ASP A 277 -8.63 -2.29 -15.82
C ASP A 277 -8.41 -0.85 -15.33
N SER A 278 -8.97 -0.52 -14.17
CA SER A 278 -8.95 0.84 -13.63
C SER A 278 -8.78 0.86 -12.11
N PHE A 279 -8.46 2.03 -11.60
CA PHE A 279 -8.56 2.38 -10.19
C PHE A 279 -9.22 3.75 -10.03
N SER A 280 -9.81 4.01 -8.89
CA SER A 280 -10.43 5.29 -8.56
C SER A 280 -9.68 5.96 -7.42
N THR A 281 -9.49 7.28 -7.49
CA THR A 281 -9.01 8.10 -6.39
C THR A 281 -10.13 9.01 -5.88
N PHE A 282 -10.21 9.16 -4.55
CA PHE A 282 -11.18 10.02 -3.89
C PHE A 282 -10.43 10.99 -3.00
N LEU A 283 -10.51 12.29 -3.28
CA LEU A 283 -9.87 13.31 -2.46
C LEU A 283 -10.69 13.55 -1.21
N GLY A 284 -10.03 13.50 -0.06
CA GLY A 284 -10.64 13.74 1.24
C GLY A 284 -10.98 15.21 1.48
N ASN A 285 -12.00 15.47 2.29
CA ASN A 285 -12.35 16.82 2.74
C ASN A 285 -11.90 17.09 4.19
N GLY A 286 -11.21 16.14 4.84
CA GLY A 286 -10.71 16.24 6.21
C GLY A 286 -11.79 16.11 7.31
N ASN A 287 -13.00 15.75 6.95
CA ASN A 287 -14.13 15.59 7.86
C ASN A 287 -14.82 14.21 7.74
N GLY A 288 -14.09 13.23 7.18
CA GLY A 288 -14.61 11.89 6.91
C GLY A 288 -15.47 11.77 5.64
N THR A 289 -15.59 12.88 4.86
CA THR A 289 -16.24 12.87 3.55
C THR A 289 -15.23 13.02 2.43
N PHE A 290 -15.61 12.62 1.22
CA PHE A 290 -14.76 12.63 0.05
C PHE A 290 -15.41 13.35 -1.13
N GLN A 291 -14.60 13.85 -2.05
CA GLN A 291 -15.04 14.31 -3.36
C GLN A 291 -15.47 13.11 -4.22
N ALA A 292 -16.14 13.37 -5.35
CA ALA A 292 -16.48 12.32 -6.31
C ALA A 292 -15.22 11.63 -6.83
N GLY A 293 -15.26 10.31 -6.94
CA GLY A 293 -14.13 9.51 -7.42
C GLY A 293 -13.72 9.86 -8.85
N ARG A 294 -12.43 9.82 -9.11
CA ARG A 294 -11.83 9.96 -10.43
C ARG A 294 -11.22 8.63 -10.85
N ASP A 295 -11.67 8.11 -11.98
CA ASP A 295 -11.14 6.86 -12.53
C ASP A 295 -9.88 7.12 -13.35
N SER A 296 -8.87 6.27 -13.18
CA SER A 296 -7.65 6.22 -13.95
C SER A 296 -7.41 4.81 -14.48
N GLY A 297 -6.74 4.69 -15.64
CA GLY A 297 -6.42 3.39 -16.22
C GLY A 297 -5.32 2.68 -15.43
N ALA A 298 -5.47 1.37 -15.27
CA ALA A 298 -4.46 0.43 -14.82
C ALA A 298 -4.10 -0.53 -15.96
N ASP A 299 -3.20 -1.47 -15.74
CA ASP A 299 -2.99 -2.58 -16.66
C ASP A 299 -3.99 -3.71 -16.42
N ALA A 300 -3.92 -4.79 -17.21
CA ALA A 300 -4.98 -5.80 -17.27
C ALA A 300 -5.14 -6.60 -15.96
N GLY A 301 -6.33 -6.53 -15.37
CA GLY A 301 -6.73 -7.26 -14.16
C GLY A 301 -6.10 -6.73 -12.88
N PRO A 302 -6.21 -5.43 -12.55
CA PRO A 302 -5.71 -4.89 -11.30
C PRO A 302 -6.41 -5.54 -10.11
N ASN A 303 -5.64 -5.86 -9.06
CA ASN A 303 -6.16 -6.57 -7.89
C ASN A 303 -5.91 -5.86 -6.58
N TYR A 304 -4.71 -5.37 -6.37
CA TYR A 304 -4.32 -4.66 -5.16
C TYR A 304 -3.33 -3.55 -5.49
N GLY A 305 -3.35 -2.48 -4.71
CA GLY A 305 -2.42 -1.37 -4.88
C GLY A 305 -2.00 -0.78 -3.55
N LEU A 306 -0.82 -0.19 -3.53
CA LEU A 306 -0.30 0.57 -2.41
C LEU A 306 0.15 1.96 -2.85
N VAL A 307 0.26 2.86 -1.89
CA VAL A 307 0.57 4.28 -2.11
C VAL A 307 1.87 4.64 -1.41
N ARG A 308 2.78 5.27 -2.13
CA ARG A 308 4.01 5.86 -1.60
C ARG A 308 4.61 6.83 -2.61
N ASP A 309 5.45 7.75 -2.16
CA ASP A 309 6.41 8.46 -3.02
C ASP A 309 7.56 7.49 -3.36
N PHE A 310 7.59 6.99 -4.61
CA PHE A 310 8.60 6.04 -5.08
C PHE A 310 9.78 6.72 -5.76
N ASN A 311 9.59 7.94 -6.28
CA ASN A 311 10.60 8.65 -7.05
C ASN A 311 11.29 9.78 -6.26
N GLY A 312 10.82 10.08 -5.04
CA GLY A 312 11.39 11.09 -4.15
C GLY A 312 10.97 12.52 -4.49
N ASP A 313 9.89 12.72 -5.25
CA ASP A 313 9.39 14.04 -5.64
C ASP A 313 8.38 14.65 -4.66
N HIS A 314 8.11 13.98 -3.55
CA HIS A 314 7.15 14.35 -2.50
C HIS A 314 5.69 14.34 -2.94
N ARG A 315 5.35 13.54 -3.95
CA ARG A 315 3.98 13.26 -4.36
C ARG A 315 3.67 11.80 -4.17
N ALA A 316 2.41 11.52 -3.89
CA ALA A 316 1.98 10.14 -3.71
C ALA A 316 1.85 9.44 -5.07
N ASP A 317 2.64 8.38 -5.28
CA ASP A 317 2.57 7.47 -6.41
C ASP A 317 1.77 6.23 -6.03
N VAL A 318 1.38 5.43 -7.02
CA VAL A 318 0.70 4.16 -6.80
C VAL A 318 1.45 3.00 -7.45
N ALA A 319 1.52 1.87 -6.74
CA ALA A 319 2.00 0.61 -7.26
C ALA A 319 0.83 -0.40 -7.27
N ILE A 320 0.51 -0.95 -8.43
CA ILE A 320 -0.66 -1.81 -8.64
C ILE A 320 -0.21 -3.15 -9.22
N VAL A 321 -0.62 -4.26 -8.62
CA VAL A 321 -0.43 -5.60 -9.20
C VAL A 321 -1.58 -5.95 -10.12
N ASN A 322 -1.24 -6.46 -11.31
CA ASN A 322 -2.17 -6.78 -12.37
C ASN A 322 -2.11 -8.28 -12.68
N ILE A 323 -3.16 -9.01 -12.30
CA ILE A 323 -3.18 -10.48 -12.36
C ILE A 323 -3.08 -10.99 -13.79
N GLN A 324 -3.80 -10.36 -14.73
CA GLN A 324 -3.89 -10.86 -16.11
C GLN A 324 -2.66 -10.53 -16.93
N SER A 325 -2.11 -9.33 -16.79
CA SER A 325 -0.86 -8.93 -17.46
C SER A 325 0.39 -9.52 -16.79
N SER A 326 0.28 -10.02 -15.54
CA SER A 326 1.38 -10.56 -14.75
C SER A 326 2.51 -9.55 -14.56
N ASP A 327 2.16 -8.37 -14.10
CA ASP A 327 3.08 -7.28 -13.82
C ASP A 327 2.70 -6.47 -12.58
N LEU A 328 3.63 -5.63 -12.20
CA LEU A 328 3.50 -4.57 -11.21
C LEU A 328 3.62 -3.23 -11.95
N SER A 329 2.57 -2.44 -11.98
CA SER A 329 2.54 -1.10 -12.56
C SER A 329 2.84 -0.05 -11.51
N ILE A 330 3.73 0.90 -11.82
CA ILE A 330 3.95 2.11 -11.02
C ILE A 330 3.50 3.32 -11.82
N LEU A 331 2.60 4.12 -11.25
CA LEU A 331 2.11 5.37 -11.80
C LEU A 331 2.54 6.52 -10.90
N PHE A 332 3.22 7.51 -11.47
CA PHE A 332 3.68 8.68 -10.72
C PHE A 332 2.57 9.70 -10.56
N GLY A 333 2.42 10.19 -9.34
CA GLY A 333 1.46 11.21 -8.98
C GLY A 333 1.85 12.58 -9.51
N LYS A 334 0.86 13.39 -9.92
CA LYS A 334 1.08 14.78 -10.33
C LYS A 334 0.85 15.78 -9.20
N GLY A 335 0.41 15.30 -8.01
CA GLY A 335 0.11 16.15 -6.86
C GLY A 335 -1.22 16.90 -6.98
N ASP A 336 -2.13 16.45 -7.84
CA ASP A 336 -3.47 17.00 -8.05
C ASP A 336 -4.58 15.92 -8.04
N GLY A 337 -4.24 14.72 -7.57
CA GLY A 337 -5.11 13.54 -7.60
C GLY A 337 -5.09 12.78 -8.93
N THR A 338 -4.23 13.19 -9.89
CA THR A 338 -4.03 12.49 -11.17
C THR A 338 -2.64 11.91 -11.29
N PHE A 339 -2.43 11.04 -12.28
CA PHE A 339 -1.18 10.29 -12.47
C PHE A 339 -0.61 10.45 -13.86
N GLU A 340 0.68 10.18 -14.00
CA GLU A 340 1.34 10.07 -15.29
C GLU A 340 0.92 8.77 -15.99
N TYR A 341 0.79 8.80 -17.31
CA TYR A 341 0.48 7.66 -18.14
C TYR A 341 1.39 7.64 -19.37
N PRO A 342 1.88 6.49 -19.86
CA PRO A 342 1.62 5.12 -19.38
C PRO A 342 2.34 4.79 -18.07
N PRO A 343 1.88 3.72 -17.34
CA PRO A 343 2.55 3.23 -16.15
C PRO A 343 3.93 2.66 -16.49
N ARG A 344 4.77 2.52 -15.46
CA ARG A 344 5.99 1.73 -15.55
C ARG A 344 5.72 0.32 -15.08
N ASN A 345 5.91 -0.63 -15.97
CA ASN A 345 5.57 -2.03 -15.72
C ASN A 345 6.81 -2.86 -15.42
N TYR A 346 6.72 -3.64 -14.34
CA TYR A 346 7.75 -4.57 -13.90
C TYR A 346 7.17 -5.99 -13.93
N ARG A 347 7.76 -6.87 -14.70
CA ARG A 347 7.27 -8.26 -14.80
C ARG A 347 7.39 -8.98 -13.47
N THR A 348 6.28 -9.61 -13.05
CA THR A 348 6.21 -10.54 -11.92
C THR A 348 6.23 -11.99 -12.39
N LYS A 349 6.13 -12.93 -11.48
CA LYS A 349 5.68 -14.30 -11.81
C LYS A 349 4.16 -14.29 -12.04
N PRO A 350 3.60 -15.33 -12.68
CA PRO A 350 2.17 -15.36 -13.02
C PRO A 350 1.23 -15.17 -11.82
N GLY A 351 0.22 -14.33 -12.04
CA GLY A 351 -0.86 -14.09 -11.10
C GLY A 351 -0.47 -13.30 -9.84
N PRO A 352 0.17 -12.11 -9.97
CA PRO A 352 0.44 -11.29 -8.81
C PRO A 352 -0.87 -10.86 -8.16
N PHE A 353 -1.03 -11.13 -6.86
CA PHE A 353 -2.30 -10.98 -6.16
C PHE A 353 -2.29 -9.84 -5.14
N SER A 354 -1.20 -9.67 -4.43
CA SER A 354 -1.01 -8.51 -3.55
C SER A 354 0.42 -7.98 -3.64
N VAL A 355 0.61 -6.74 -3.19
CA VAL A 355 1.91 -6.08 -3.12
C VAL A 355 2.06 -5.42 -1.77
N ALA A 356 3.26 -5.46 -1.22
CA ALA A 356 3.61 -4.75 0.00
C ALA A 356 4.97 -4.06 -0.13
N LEU A 357 5.14 -3.02 0.67
CA LEU A 357 6.38 -2.29 0.80
C LEU A 357 7.15 -2.84 1.99
N TYR A 358 8.42 -3.16 1.82
CA TYR A 358 9.31 -3.52 2.92
C TYR A 358 10.56 -2.65 2.94
N ARG A 359 11.25 -2.63 4.08
CA ARG A 359 12.45 -1.82 4.27
C ARG A 359 13.68 -2.67 4.06
N VAL A 360 14.58 -2.19 3.22
CA VAL A 360 15.91 -2.76 3.05
C VAL A 360 16.90 -1.84 3.75
N MET A 361 17.55 -2.36 4.77
CA MET A 361 18.55 -1.61 5.53
C MET A 361 19.92 -1.84 4.91
N THR A 362 20.51 -0.81 4.33
CA THR A 362 21.92 -0.83 3.96
C THR A 362 22.74 -0.10 5.00
N LYS A 363 24.08 -0.24 4.94
CA LYS A 363 24.98 0.48 5.88
C LYS A 363 24.86 2.00 5.78
N GLU A 364 24.33 2.52 4.70
CA GLU A 364 24.32 3.94 4.37
C GLU A 364 22.91 4.54 4.28
N MET A 365 21.89 3.75 3.92
CA MET A 365 20.52 4.26 3.69
C MET A 365 19.46 3.19 3.93
N GLU A 366 18.27 3.66 4.23
CA GLU A 366 17.02 2.88 4.22
C GLU A 366 16.35 3.08 2.86
N GLU A 367 16.15 2.01 2.11
CA GLU A 367 15.56 2.07 0.78
C GLU A 367 14.30 1.19 0.69
N PRO A 368 13.30 1.60 -0.09
CA PRO A 368 12.11 0.80 -0.27
C PRO A 368 12.38 -0.42 -1.15
N GLY A 369 11.91 -1.59 -0.71
CA GLY A 369 11.73 -2.77 -1.54
C GLY A 369 10.25 -3.04 -1.74
N LEU A 370 9.89 -3.65 -2.86
CA LEU A 370 8.53 -4.13 -3.11
C LEU A 370 8.53 -5.65 -3.15
N VAL A 371 7.52 -6.24 -2.56
CA VAL A 371 7.27 -7.67 -2.62
C VAL A 371 5.88 -7.93 -3.17
N THR A 372 5.77 -8.81 -4.16
CA THR A 372 4.49 -9.29 -4.68
C THR A 372 4.25 -10.74 -4.29
N VAL A 373 3.00 -11.10 -4.13
CA VAL A 373 2.55 -12.48 -3.99
C VAL A 373 2.11 -12.98 -5.35
N ASP A 374 2.72 -14.04 -5.84
CA ASP A 374 2.44 -14.61 -7.16
C ASP A 374 1.61 -15.89 -7.00
N ASN A 375 0.31 -15.70 -6.97
CA ASN A 375 -0.68 -16.74 -6.67
C ASN A 375 -0.62 -17.92 -7.62
N GLY A 376 -0.47 -17.67 -8.93
CA GLY A 376 -0.41 -18.71 -9.95
C GLY A 376 0.82 -19.62 -9.89
N ASN A 377 1.86 -19.24 -9.14
CA ASN A 377 3.13 -19.93 -9.11
C ASN A 377 3.56 -20.41 -7.70
N GLY A 378 2.86 -20.00 -6.65
CA GLY A 378 3.22 -20.31 -5.26
C GLY A 378 4.57 -19.70 -4.85
N THR A 379 4.79 -18.45 -5.25
CA THR A 379 6.00 -17.70 -4.96
C THR A 379 5.69 -16.30 -4.46
N ILE A 380 6.69 -15.65 -3.89
CA ILE A 380 6.76 -14.20 -3.78
C ILE A 380 7.89 -13.69 -4.69
N SER A 381 7.71 -12.50 -5.27
CA SER A 381 8.74 -11.82 -6.08
C SER A 381 9.21 -10.57 -5.38
N ILE A 382 10.52 -10.37 -5.35
CA ILE A 382 11.19 -9.25 -4.71
C ILE A 382 11.68 -8.27 -5.78
N PHE A 383 11.38 -6.99 -5.56
CA PHE A 383 11.85 -5.89 -6.38
C PHE A 383 12.63 -4.93 -5.49
N LEU A 384 13.87 -4.62 -5.87
CA LEU A 384 14.71 -3.67 -5.16
C LEU A 384 14.77 -2.35 -5.92
N HIS A 385 14.80 -1.26 -5.17
CA HIS A 385 15.05 0.07 -5.74
C HIS A 385 16.46 0.15 -6.31
N ARG A 386 16.65 0.83 -7.45
CA ARG A 386 17.96 0.88 -8.13
C ARG A 386 19.04 1.65 -7.37
N GLY A 387 18.68 2.44 -6.35
CA GLY A 387 19.61 3.00 -5.38
C GLY A 387 20.36 1.94 -4.57
N LEU A 388 19.75 0.74 -4.41
CA LEU A 388 20.35 -0.40 -3.72
C LEU A 388 21.31 -1.13 -4.63
N LYS A 389 22.59 -1.16 -4.25
CA LYS A 389 23.59 -2.07 -4.84
C LYS A 389 23.72 -3.29 -3.91
N PRO A 390 23.16 -4.47 -4.26
CA PRO A 390 23.39 -5.67 -3.46
C PRO A 390 24.88 -5.93 -3.32
N SER A 391 25.32 -6.39 -2.14
CA SER A 391 26.69 -6.87 -1.99
C SER A 391 26.92 -8.03 -2.95
N ALA A 392 28.11 -8.15 -3.54
CA ALA A 392 28.42 -9.17 -4.54
C ALA A 392 28.25 -10.63 -4.04
N SER A 393 28.01 -10.82 -2.73
CA SER A 393 27.81 -12.11 -2.06
C SER A 393 26.33 -12.53 -1.94
N SER A 394 25.37 -11.69 -2.31
CA SER A 394 23.94 -11.88 -2.01
C SER A 394 23.08 -12.34 -3.19
N LYS A 395 23.66 -12.77 -4.31
CA LYS A 395 22.83 -13.36 -5.37
C LYS A 395 22.28 -14.71 -4.91
N PRO A 396 20.96 -14.90 -4.79
CA PRO A 396 20.38 -16.19 -4.54
C PRO A 396 20.75 -17.14 -5.69
N ALA A 397 21.05 -18.40 -5.37
CA ALA A 397 21.29 -19.41 -6.38
C ALA A 397 20.04 -19.51 -7.28
N ALA A 398 20.23 -19.42 -8.60
CA ALA A 398 19.14 -19.57 -9.55
C ALA A 398 18.51 -20.95 -9.32
N SER A 399 17.26 -20.98 -8.86
CA SER A 399 16.48 -22.22 -8.78
C SER A 399 16.13 -22.63 -10.21
N SER A 400 16.81 -23.67 -10.67
CA SER A 400 16.49 -24.40 -11.91
C SER A 400 15.10 -25.03 -11.84
#